data_a4a275f408878a011af71c0af6aa4bea
#
_entry.id   a4a275f408878a011af71c0af6aa4bea
#
_cell.length_a   1.000
_cell.length_b   1.000
_cell.length_c   1.000
_cell.angle_alpha   90.00
_cell.angle_beta   90.00
_cell.angle_gamma   90.00
#
_symmetry.space_group_name_H-M   'P 1'
#
loop_
_entity.id
_entity.type
_entity.pdbx_description
1 polymer ?
#
loop_
_entity_poly.entity_id
_entity_poly.type
_entity_poly.pdbx_seq_one_letter_code
_entity_poly.pdbx_strand_id
1 'polypeptide(L)'
;MHEWALAEAVVAKATEIARERGIVTVSDVVIALGELQDVDRRAFEQGLSIVQRDAPELANARFAFETDLARCSCRPCGHAWTLRESLAELPEDERESIHLLPEAVHLYVTCPACSSPDFAIVGGRGVSLVAING
;
A
#
# COMPACT_ATOMS: atom_id res chain seq x y z
N MET A 1 8.87 -6.16 -6.82
CA MET A 1 9.10 -4.80 -6.34
C MET A 1 10.44 -4.70 -5.66
N HIS A 2 11.06 -3.54 -5.72
CA HIS A 2 12.38 -3.31 -5.11
C HIS A 2 12.19 -2.80 -3.68
N GLU A 3 12.07 -3.72 -2.73
CA GLU A 3 11.80 -3.39 -1.32
C GLU A 3 12.89 -2.53 -0.70
N TRP A 4 14.14 -2.73 -1.11
CA TRP A 4 15.25 -1.93 -0.61
C TRP A 4 15.13 -0.46 -1.02
N ALA A 5 14.88 -0.21 -2.31
CA ALA A 5 14.70 1.15 -2.82
C ALA A 5 13.48 1.82 -2.18
N LEU A 6 12.42 1.05 -1.94
CA LEU A 6 11.23 1.52 -1.25
C LEU A 6 11.55 1.91 0.19
N ALA A 7 12.34 1.10 0.89
CA ALA A 7 12.78 1.40 2.25
C ALA A 7 13.60 2.71 2.31
N GLU A 8 14.51 2.90 1.37
CA GLU A 8 15.29 4.13 1.28
C GLU A 8 14.38 5.35 1.06
N ALA A 9 13.40 5.23 0.18
CA ALA A 9 12.46 6.32 -0.10
C ALA A 9 11.60 6.66 1.11
N VAL A 10 11.11 5.66 1.83
CA VAL A 10 10.31 5.85 3.05
C VAL A 10 11.11 6.56 4.13
N VAL A 11 12.31 6.09 4.40
CA VAL A 11 13.18 6.69 5.43
C VAL A 11 13.55 8.13 5.06
N ALA A 12 13.87 8.38 3.79
CA ALA A 12 14.19 9.72 3.32
C ALA A 12 13.00 10.68 3.49
N LYS A 13 11.81 10.23 3.12
CA LYS A 13 10.60 11.07 3.24
C LYS A 13 10.22 11.30 4.69
N ALA A 14 10.31 10.28 5.52
CA ALA A 14 10.03 10.41 6.95
C ALA A 14 11.01 11.37 7.62
N THR A 15 12.29 11.32 7.25
CA THR A 15 13.30 12.25 7.75
C THR A 15 12.97 13.69 7.35
N GLU A 16 12.61 13.89 6.09
CA GLU A 16 12.23 15.21 5.56
C GLU A 16 11.05 15.79 6.34
N ILE A 17 10.00 14.99 6.54
CA ILE A 17 8.82 15.43 7.29
C ILE A 17 9.15 15.73 8.75
N ALA A 18 9.96 14.88 9.38
CA ALA A 18 10.38 15.09 10.76
C ALA A 18 11.11 16.44 10.93
N ARG A 19 12.02 16.73 10.01
CA ARG A 19 12.77 18.01 10.02
C ARG A 19 11.86 19.21 9.81
N GLU A 20 10.92 19.11 8.89
CA GLU A 20 9.93 20.16 8.65
C GLU A 20 9.06 20.46 9.86
N ARG A 21 8.75 19.43 10.64
CA ARG A 21 7.93 19.55 11.85
C ARG A 21 8.73 19.80 13.12
N GLY A 22 10.05 19.86 13.03
CA GLY A 22 10.92 20.06 14.20
C GLY A 22 11.00 18.85 15.11
N ILE A 23 10.72 17.65 14.61
CA ILE A 23 10.83 16.41 15.38
C ILE A 23 12.27 15.94 15.35
N VAL A 24 12.92 15.98 16.50
CA VAL A 24 14.33 15.59 16.63
C VAL A 24 14.49 14.07 16.69
N THR A 25 13.57 13.41 17.39
CA THR A 25 13.58 11.95 17.53
C THR A 25 12.19 11.41 17.22
N VAL A 26 12.10 10.64 16.16
CA VAL A 26 10.85 9.99 15.75
C VAL A 26 10.65 8.72 16.57
N SER A 27 9.49 8.57 17.20
CA SER A 27 9.15 7.39 17.97
C SER A 27 8.54 6.29 17.11
N ASP A 28 7.65 6.67 16.19
CA ASP A 28 7.01 5.72 15.29
C ASP A 28 6.60 6.36 13.97
N VAL A 29 6.56 5.51 12.95
CA VAL A 29 6.12 5.85 11.60
C VAL A 29 5.07 4.81 11.20
N VAL A 30 3.91 5.27 10.76
CA VAL A 30 2.86 4.40 10.25
C VAL A 30 2.85 4.45 8.74
N ILE A 31 2.99 3.28 8.12
CA ILE A 31 3.09 3.11 6.68
C ILE A 31 1.84 2.39 6.18
N ALA A 32 1.16 2.95 5.19
CA ALA A 32 0.06 2.27 4.52
C ALA A 32 0.58 1.58 3.26
N LEU A 33 0.31 0.28 3.16
CA LEU A 33 0.63 -0.53 1.99
C LEU A 33 -0.64 -0.79 1.21
N GLY A 34 -0.66 -0.43 -0.06
CA GLY A 34 -1.79 -0.69 -0.93
C GLY A 34 -2.02 -2.19 -1.09
N GLU A 35 -3.27 -2.61 -1.01
CA GLU A 35 -3.67 -4.00 -1.16
C GLU A 35 -3.20 -4.62 -2.48
N LEU A 36 -3.13 -3.81 -3.53
CA LEU A 36 -2.70 -4.24 -4.86
C LEU A 36 -1.19 -4.17 -5.06
N GLN A 37 -0.44 -3.60 -4.11
CA GLN A 37 1.01 -3.56 -4.20
C GLN A 37 1.61 -4.92 -3.91
N ASP A 38 2.49 -5.37 -4.80
CA ASP A 38 3.24 -6.60 -4.61
C ASP A 38 4.52 -6.27 -3.85
N VAL A 39 4.42 -6.14 -2.53
CA VAL A 39 5.54 -5.85 -1.64
C VAL A 39 5.78 -7.07 -0.75
N ASP A 40 7.00 -7.56 -0.79
CA ASP A 40 7.44 -8.54 0.20
C ASP A 40 7.67 -7.79 1.51
N ARG A 41 6.70 -7.88 2.40
CA ARG A 41 6.70 -7.13 3.64
C ARG A 41 7.93 -7.44 4.51
N ARG A 42 8.33 -8.70 4.55
CA ARG A 42 9.49 -9.12 5.36
C ARG A 42 10.79 -8.48 4.84
N ALA A 43 10.99 -8.51 3.52
CA ALA A 43 12.14 -7.87 2.90
C ALA A 43 12.11 -6.36 3.08
N PHE A 44 10.94 -5.76 3.01
CA PHE A 44 10.75 -4.34 3.24
C PHE A 44 11.09 -3.96 4.68
N GLU A 45 10.60 -4.72 5.66
CA GLU A 45 10.91 -4.48 7.07
C GLU A 45 12.42 -4.61 7.35
N GLN A 46 13.08 -5.59 6.75
CA GLN A 46 14.53 -5.75 6.86
C GLN A 46 15.26 -4.54 6.28
N GLY A 47 14.83 -4.09 5.11
CA GLY A 47 15.39 -2.90 4.46
C GLY A 47 15.24 -1.65 5.33
N LEU A 48 14.07 -1.45 5.91
CA LEU A 48 13.81 -0.33 6.83
C LEU A 48 14.74 -0.37 8.04
N SER A 49 14.93 -1.55 8.63
CA SER A 49 15.83 -1.73 9.79
C SER A 49 17.27 -1.34 9.48
N ILE A 50 17.71 -1.61 8.27
CA ILE A 50 19.08 -1.31 7.86
C ILE A 50 19.22 0.16 7.50
N VAL A 51 18.31 0.68 6.70
CA VAL A 51 18.38 2.07 6.21
C VAL A 51 18.22 3.08 7.35
N GLN A 52 17.35 2.79 8.33
CA GLN A 52 17.12 3.71 9.45
C GLN A 52 18.38 3.98 10.31
N ARG A 53 19.33 3.07 10.28
CA ARG A 53 20.58 3.24 11.05
C ARG A 53 21.37 4.48 10.64
N ASP A 54 21.25 4.87 9.39
CA ASP A 54 21.95 6.03 8.84
C ASP A 54 21.11 7.31 8.90
N ALA A 55 19.91 7.25 9.47
CA ALA A 55 19.04 8.40 9.64
C ALA A 55 18.91 8.71 11.13
N PRO A 56 19.63 9.73 11.65
CA PRO A 56 19.66 10.00 13.10
C PRO A 56 18.27 10.20 13.72
N GLU A 57 17.37 10.89 13.04
CA GLU A 57 16.02 11.16 13.54
C GLU A 57 15.18 9.89 13.66
N LEU A 58 15.49 8.87 12.86
CA LEU A 58 14.72 7.62 12.79
C LEU A 58 15.44 6.41 13.37
N ALA A 59 16.62 6.59 13.93
CA ALA A 59 17.46 5.47 14.38
C ALA A 59 16.75 4.50 15.34
N ASN A 60 15.84 5.00 16.17
CA ASN A 60 15.09 4.21 17.13
C ASN A 60 13.58 4.17 16.84
N ALA A 61 13.17 4.63 15.68
CA ALA A 61 11.76 4.64 15.31
C ALA A 61 11.22 3.24 15.08
N ARG A 62 9.94 3.04 15.42
CA ARG A 62 9.20 1.83 15.12
C ARG A 62 8.40 2.05 13.86
N PHE A 63 8.36 1.03 13.01
CA PHE A 63 7.53 1.07 11.80
C PHE A 63 6.31 0.19 12.01
N ALA A 64 5.14 0.78 11.85
CA ALA A 64 3.85 0.08 11.89
C ALA A 64 3.23 0.11 10.50
N PHE A 65 2.44 -0.90 10.17
CA PHE A 65 1.87 -1.06 8.85
C PHE A 65 0.36 -1.15 8.90
N GLU A 66 -0.28 -0.47 7.96
CA GLU A 66 -1.71 -0.57 7.71
C GLU A 66 -1.92 -1.02 6.28
N THR A 67 -3.02 -1.69 6.00
CA THR A 67 -3.41 -2.03 4.63
C THR A 67 -4.34 -0.96 4.09
N ASP A 68 -3.97 -0.38 2.95
CA ASP A 68 -4.85 0.52 2.21
C ASP A 68 -5.68 -0.34 1.26
N LEU A 69 -6.97 -0.51 1.58
CA LEU A 69 -7.86 -1.36 0.83
C LEU A 69 -8.26 -0.76 -0.51
N ALA A 70 -8.27 -1.58 -1.55
CA ALA A 70 -8.75 -1.20 -2.85
C ALA A 70 -10.29 -1.23 -2.87
N ARG A 71 -10.90 -0.15 -3.35
CA ARG A 71 -12.34 -0.01 -3.49
C ARG A 71 -12.69 0.14 -4.95
N CYS A 72 -13.83 -0.40 -5.34
CA CYS A 72 -14.33 -0.33 -6.69
C CYS A 72 -15.57 0.55 -6.74
N SER A 73 -15.71 1.31 -7.83
CA SER A 73 -16.88 2.15 -8.07
C SER A 73 -17.33 1.95 -9.52
N CYS A 74 -18.53 1.41 -9.69
CA CYS A 74 -19.10 1.17 -11.02
C CYS A 74 -19.48 2.48 -11.70
N ARG A 75 -18.99 2.69 -12.91
CA ARG A 75 -19.34 3.91 -13.67
C ARG A 75 -20.80 3.92 -14.13
N PRO A 76 -21.33 2.84 -14.72
CA PRO A 76 -22.73 2.84 -15.14
C PRO A 76 -23.76 2.96 -14.02
N CYS A 77 -23.59 2.22 -12.91
CA CYS A 77 -24.64 2.20 -11.89
C CYS A 77 -24.28 2.86 -10.57
N GLY A 78 -23.03 3.26 -10.38
CA GLY A 78 -22.59 3.93 -9.16
C GLY A 78 -22.41 3.04 -7.93
N HIS A 79 -22.58 1.72 -8.07
CA HIS A 79 -22.38 0.79 -6.96
C HIS A 79 -20.92 0.78 -6.52
N ALA A 80 -20.70 0.80 -5.22
CA ALA A 80 -19.35 0.73 -4.63
C ALA A 80 -19.21 -0.58 -3.84
N TRP A 81 -18.03 -1.19 -3.97
CA TRP A 81 -17.72 -2.43 -3.22
C TRP A 81 -16.22 -2.51 -2.98
N THR A 82 -15.79 -3.41 -2.12
CA THR A 82 -14.37 -3.65 -1.90
C THR A 82 -13.87 -4.69 -2.90
N LEU A 83 -12.67 -4.49 -3.41
CA LEU A 83 -12.05 -5.46 -4.31
C LEU A 83 -11.88 -6.82 -3.63
N ARG A 84 -11.60 -6.82 -2.33
CA ARG A 84 -11.42 -8.03 -1.53
C ARG A 84 -12.62 -8.97 -1.62
N GLU A 85 -13.85 -8.43 -1.63
CA GLU A 85 -15.07 -9.21 -1.78
C GLU A 85 -15.11 -9.98 -3.10
N SER A 86 -14.72 -9.30 -4.19
CA SER A 86 -14.68 -9.91 -5.50
C SER A 86 -13.57 -10.94 -5.64
N LEU A 87 -12.38 -10.63 -5.10
CA LEU A 87 -11.23 -11.53 -5.17
C LEU A 87 -11.46 -12.83 -4.43
N ALA A 88 -12.25 -12.80 -3.35
CA ALA A 88 -12.55 -13.99 -2.56
C ALA A 88 -13.29 -15.07 -3.36
N GLU A 89 -13.99 -14.67 -4.41
CA GLU A 89 -14.77 -15.58 -5.27
C GLU A 89 -14.01 -16.09 -6.50
N LEU A 90 -12.80 -15.56 -6.74
CA LEU A 90 -12.00 -15.94 -7.90
C LEU A 90 -11.11 -17.15 -7.62
N PRO A 91 -10.82 -17.95 -8.67
CA PRO A 91 -9.80 -18.98 -8.56
C PRO A 91 -8.42 -18.39 -8.25
N GLU A 92 -7.56 -19.19 -7.65
CA GLU A 92 -6.24 -18.75 -7.21
C GLU A 92 -5.39 -18.17 -8.34
N ASP A 93 -5.41 -18.80 -9.51
CA ASP A 93 -4.63 -18.36 -10.67
C ASP A 93 -5.08 -16.99 -11.18
N GLU A 94 -6.37 -16.69 -11.13
CA GLU A 94 -6.89 -15.39 -11.51
C GLU A 94 -6.51 -14.32 -10.48
N ARG A 95 -6.58 -14.65 -9.20
CA ARG A 95 -6.12 -13.73 -8.14
C ARG A 95 -4.64 -13.44 -8.27
N GLU A 96 -3.84 -14.44 -8.58
CA GLU A 96 -2.41 -14.28 -8.81
C GLU A 96 -2.12 -13.35 -9.98
N SER A 97 -2.88 -13.48 -11.08
CA SER A 97 -2.75 -12.60 -12.23
C SER A 97 -3.01 -11.15 -11.87
N ILE A 98 -4.03 -10.88 -11.05
CA ILE A 98 -4.36 -9.54 -10.60
C ILE A 98 -3.26 -9.00 -9.68
N HIS A 99 -2.69 -9.85 -8.85
CA HIS A 99 -1.62 -9.47 -7.93
C HIS A 99 -0.38 -9.02 -8.69
N LEU A 100 -0.01 -9.77 -9.73
CA LEU A 100 1.15 -9.45 -10.58
C LEU A 100 0.90 -8.25 -11.50
N LEU A 101 -0.31 -8.14 -12.03
CA LEU A 101 -0.70 -7.07 -12.95
C LEU A 101 -2.09 -6.57 -12.56
N PRO A 102 -2.18 -5.54 -11.71
CA PRO A 102 -3.48 -5.05 -11.20
C PRO A 102 -4.48 -4.68 -12.29
N GLU A 103 -4.03 -4.24 -13.46
CA GLU A 103 -4.89 -3.92 -14.59
C GLU A 103 -5.69 -5.12 -15.10
N ALA A 104 -5.22 -6.34 -14.82
CA ALA A 104 -5.93 -7.56 -15.20
C ALA A 104 -7.26 -7.73 -14.45
N VAL A 105 -7.49 -6.97 -13.39
CA VAL A 105 -8.73 -7.05 -12.61
C VAL A 105 -9.97 -6.91 -13.48
N HIS A 106 -9.94 -6.06 -14.48
CA HIS A 106 -11.08 -5.82 -15.38
C HIS A 106 -11.40 -7.00 -16.30
N LEU A 107 -10.52 -8.00 -16.36
CA LEU A 107 -10.77 -9.23 -17.11
C LEU A 107 -11.56 -10.25 -16.30
N TYR A 108 -11.47 -10.18 -14.97
CA TYR A 108 -12.01 -11.21 -14.09
C TYR A 108 -13.11 -10.71 -13.15
N VAL A 109 -13.18 -9.42 -12.91
CA VAL A 109 -14.12 -8.82 -11.95
C VAL A 109 -15.14 -7.96 -12.69
N THR A 110 -16.40 -8.09 -12.29
CA THR A 110 -17.50 -7.23 -12.77
C THR A 110 -18.27 -6.69 -11.58
N CYS A 111 -19.01 -5.60 -11.82
CA CYS A 111 -19.86 -5.02 -10.79
C CYS A 111 -20.87 -6.05 -10.27
N PRO A 112 -20.94 -6.31 -8.96
CA PRO A 112 -21.89 -7.26 -8.41
C PRO A 112 -23.36 -6.83 -8.56
N ALA A 113 -23.63 -5.56 -8.82
CA ALA A 113 -24.98 -5.04 -9.00
C ALA A 113 -25.47 -5.09 -10.45
N CYS A 114 -24.61 -4.70 -11.44
CA CYS A 114 -25.04 -4.61 -12.84
C CYS A 114 -24.21 -5.42 -13.81
N SER A 115 -23.19 -6.14 -13.33
CA SER A 115 -22.28 -6.98 -14.12
C SER A 115 -21.41 -6.24 -15.14
N SER A 116 -21.30 -4.93 -15.03
CA SER A 116 -20.43 -4.15 -15.91
C SER A 116 -18.96 -4.36 -15.54
N PRO A 117 -18.06 -4.50 -16.53
CA PRO A 117 -16.63 -4.50 -16.28
C PRO A 117 -16.07 -3.08 -16.19
N ASP A 118 -16.89 -2.06 -16.41
CA ASP A 118 -16.45 -0.66 -16.41
C ASP A 118 -16.58 -0.05 -15.02
N PHE A 119 -15.54 -0.24 -14.22
CA PHE A 119 -15.45 0.33 -12.88
C PHE A 119 -14.07 0.94 -12.64
N ALA A 120 -14.02 1.88 -11.71
CA ALA A 120 -12.77 2.48 -11.27
C ALA A 120 -12.31 1.82 -9.97
N ILE A 121 -11.00 1.70 -9.82
CA ILE A 121 -10.39 1.28 -8.56
C ILE A 121 -9.91 2.53 -7.85
N VAL A 122 -10.32 2.69 -6.60
CA VAL A 122 -9.96 3.82 -5.74
C VAL A 122 -9.18 3.28 -4.55
N GLY A 123 -7.98 3.80 -4.32
CA GLY A 123 -7.11 3.31 -3.24
C GLY A 123 -6.47 1.97 -3.54
N GLY A 124 -5.79 1.41 -2.57
CA GLY A 124 -5.17 0.10 -2.67
C GLY A 124 -3.89 0.05 -3.49
N ARG A 125 -3.35 1.19 -3.90
CA ARG A 125 -2.13 1.27 -4.69
C ARG A 125 -1.07 2.07 -3.94
N GLY A 126 0.18 1.69 -4.16
CA GLY A 126 1.31 2.44 -3.66
C GLY A 126 1.60 2.23 -2.19
N VAL A 127 2.53 3.04 -1.71
CA VAL A 127 2.97 3.06 -0.32
C VAL A 127 2.93 4.51 0.13
N SER A 128 2.36 4.76 1.30
CA SER A 128 2.25 6.11 1.82
C SER A 128 2.57 6.17 3.31
N LEU A 129 2.95 7.35 3.77
CA LEU A 129 3.15 7.61 5.19
C LEU A 129 1.87 8.17 5.77
N VAL A 130 1.30 7.47 6.75
CA VAL A 130 0.04 7.86 7.39
C VAL A 130 0.30 8.77 8.57
N ALA A 131 1.32 8.48 9.38
CA ALA A 131 1.64 9.25 10.56
C ALA A 131 3.13 9.15 10.89
N ILE A 132 3.66 10.23 11.43
CA ILE A 132 5.03 10.31 11.96
C ILE A 132 4.90 10.98 13.32
N ASN A 133 5.30 10.26 14.36
CA ASN A 133 5.17 10.74 15.74
C ASN A 133 6.56 10.81 16.41
N GLY A 134 6.70 11.80 17.26
CA GLY A 134 7.95 11.97 17.98
C GLY A 134 7.78 12.36 19.43
#